data_e085301cff433527f26bd296899e1fbc
#
_entry.id   e085301cff433527f26bd296899e1fbc
#
_cell.length_a   1.000
_cell.length_b   1.000
_cell.length_c   1.000
_cell.angle_alpha   90.00
_cell.angle_beta   90.00
_cell.angle_gamma   90.00
#
_symmetry.space_group_name_H-M   'P 1'
#
loop_
_entity.id
_entity.type
_entity.pdbx_description
1 polymer ?
#
loop_
_entity_poly.entity_id
_entity_poly.type
_entity_poly.pdbx_seq_one_letter_code
_entity_poly.pdbx_strand_id
1 'polypeptide(L)'
;MPAIAQLQFDSSSIQYGFLQSSLTIGLLFGNTIYGRLINGSDCIKSYCFVTYLALGAYLAFGYRYASGISFISLFIVGAGNAIQDVLLITSLQDLARDESESISLFSIRESLQSVAVVISTLLVSLFTSIAMFSILVTGLGVFSIMMVVVFQLNYLRKM
;
A
#
# COMPACT_ATOMS: atom_id res chain seq x y z
N MET A 1 7.63 -4.10 11.23
CA MET A 1 8.79 -4.15 10.29
C MET A 1 10.08 -4.72 10.89
N PRO A 2 10.58 -4.37 12.12
CA PRO A 2 11.84 -4.93 12.62
C PRO A 2 11.87 -6.46 12.72
N ALA A 3 10.79 -7.10 13.15
CA ALA A 3 10.70 -8.55 13.25
C ALA A 3 10.87 -9.26 11.89
N ILE A 4 10.34 -8.68 10.81
CA ILE A 4 10.45 -9.22 9.45
C ILE A 4 11.88 -9.14 8.94
N ALA A 5 12.54 -8.02 9.18
CA ALA A 5 13.93 -7.82 8.79
C ALA A 5 14.86 -8.80 9.51
N GLN A 6 14.65 -9.07 10.80
CA GLN A 6 15.42 -10.05 11.55
C GLN A 6 15.16 -11.48 11.09
N LEU A 7 13.91 -11.85 10.84
CA LEU A 7 13.54 -13.22 10.46
C LEU A 7 13.92 -13.56 9.02
N GLN A 8 13.87 -12.61 8.11
CA GLN A 8 13.99 -12.86 6.67
C GLN A 8 15.42 -12.67 6.15
N PHE A 9 16.18 -11.76 6.76
CA PHE A 9 17.48 -11.36 6.24
C PHE A 9 18.66 -11.64 7.18
N ASP A 10 18.41 -12.22 8.38
CA ASP A 10 19.45 -12.35 9.43
C ASP A 10 20.19 -11.01 9.66
N SER A 11 19.42 -9.92 9.55
CA SER A 11 19.92 -8.62 9.15
C SER A 11 20.38 -7.78 10.32
N SER A 12 21.54 -7.17 10.12
CA SER A 12 21.99 -6.06 10.94
C SER A 12 20.98 -4.91 10.91
N SER A 13 20.94 -4.09 11.97
CA SER A 13 20.13 -2.86 12.05
C SER A 13 20.33 -1.92 10.83
N ILE A 14 21.48 -2.01 10.18
CA ILE A 14 21.83 -1.24 8.99
C ILE A 14 20.96 -1.64 7.78
N GLN A 15 20.79 -2.93 7.53
CA GLN A 15 19.95 -3.40 6.40
C GLN A 15 18.48 -3.00 6.60
N TYR A 16 17.98 -3.07 7.83
CA TYR A 16 16.66 -2.56 8.15
C TYR A 16 16.52 -1.06 7.84
N GLY A 17 17.53 -0.27 8.22
CA GLY A 17 17.57 1.16 7.91
C GLY A 17 17.51 1.43 6.40
N PHE A 18 18.25 0.68 5.58
CA PHE A 18 18.19 0.77 4.13
C PHE A 18 16.82 0.42 3.56
N LEU A 19 16.19 -0.66 4.01
CA LEU A 19 14.84 -1.06 3.60
C LEU A 19 13.81 0.03 3.92
N GLN A 20 13.87 0.59 5.13
CA GLN A 20 12.99 1.67 5.54
C GLN A 20 13.24 2.95 4.73
N SER A 21 14.50 3.27 4.44
CA SER A 21 14.86 4.41 3.60
C SER A 21 14.34 4.25 2.17
N SER A 22 14.41 3.05 1.59
CA SER A 22 13.88 2.77 0.25
C SER A 22 12.37 3.03 0.19
N LEU A 23 11.61 2.57 1.19
CA LEU A 23 10.17 2.85 1.30
C LEU A 23 9.89 4.36 1.36
N THR A 24 10.62 5.07 2.22
CA THR A 24 10.44 6.52 2.41
C THR A 24 10.80 7.31 1.16
N ILE A 25 11.88 6.96 0.48
CA ILE A 25 12.25 7.57 -0.81
C ILE A 25 11.16 7.31 -1.85
N GLY A 26 10.59 6.10 -1.87
CA GLY A 26 9.45 5.77 -2.72
C GLY A 26 8.24 6.67 -2.44
N LEU A 27 7.88 6.90 -1.17
CA LEU A 27 6.80 7.82 -0.78
C LEU A 27 7.04 9.25 -1.31
N LEU A 28 8.24 9.78 -1.13
CA LEU A 28 8.61 11.13 -1.61
C LEU A 28 8.51 11.21 -3.14
N PHE A 29 9.00 10.18 -3.84
CA PHE A 29 8.96 10.10 -5.29
C PHE A 29 7.52 10.00 -5.82
N GLY A 30 6.67 9.18 -5.20
CA GLY A 30 5.26 9.04 -5.56
C GLY A 30 4.49 10.36 -5.45
N ASN A 31 4.68 11.09 -4.34
CA ASN A 31 4.08 12.41 -4.15
C ASN A 31 4.54 13.43 -5.21
N THR A 32 5.82 13.38 -5.61
CA THR A 32 6.36 14.32 -6.60
C THR A 32 5.86 14.02 -8.02
N ILE A 33 5.72 12.73 -8.34
CA ILE A 33 5.28 12.30 -9.69
C ILE A 33 3.77 12.46 -9.87
N TYR A 34 2.98 12.31 -8.82
CA TYR A 34 1.52 12.40 -8.89
C TYR A 34 1.04 13.62 -9.67
N GLY A 35 1.53 14.80 -9.32
CA GLY A 35 1.14 16.06 -9.97
C GLY A 35 1.48 16.15 -11.47
N ARG A 36 2.38 15.28 -11.96
CA ARG A 36 2.78 15.24 -13.38
C ARG A 36 2.07 14.17 -14.20
N LEU A 37 1.70 13.05 -13.56
CA LEU A 37 1.15 11.89 -14.27
C LEU A 37 -0.39 11.93 -14.40
N ILE A 38 -1.10 12.62 -13.51
CA ILE A 38 -2.56 12.49 -13.39
C ILE A 38 -3.34 13.69 -13.92
N ASN A 39 -2.69 14.57 -14.66
CA ASN A 39 -3.39 15.63 -15.39
C ASN A 39 -4.31 15.01 -16.48
N GLY A 40 -5.58 14.79 -16.13
CA GLY A 40 -6.65 14.44 -17.06
C GLY A 40 -6.98 12.96 -17.23
N SER A 41 -6.36 12.05 -16.49
CA SER A 41 -6.74 10.63 -16.53
C SER A 41 -7.86 10.30 -15.54
N ASP A 42 -8.69 9.30 -15.89
CA ASP A 42 -9.73 8.78 -14.98
C ASP A 42 -9.12 8.36 -13.64
N CYS A 43 -9.45 9.08 -12.57
CA CYS A 43 -8.90 8.90 -11.22
C CYS A 43 -9.01 7.43 -10.74
N ILE A 44 -10.13 6.78 -11.05
CA ILE A 44 -10.39 5.38 -10.67
C ILE A 44 -9.49 4.40 -11.42
N LYS A 45 -9.27 4.60 -12.71
CA LYS A 45 -8.36 3.72 -13.50
C LYS A 45 -6.93 3.85 -13.00
N SER A 46 -6.49 5.08 -12.71
CA SER A 46 -5.16 5.35 -12.15
C SER A 46 -5.01 4.71 -10.78
N TYR A 47 -6.01 4.83 -9.90
CA TYR A 47 -6.03 4.18 -8.59
C TYR A 47 -5.90 2.66 -8.71
N CYS A 48 -6.70 2.01 -9.55
CA CYS A 48 -6.63 0.56 -9.76
C CYS A 48 -5.27 0.13 -10.30
N PHE A 49 -4.72 0.84 -11.28
CA PHE A 49 -3.41 0.52 -11.86
C PHE A 49 -2.29 0.59 -10.81
N VAL A 50 -2.25 1.67 -10.04
CA VAL A 50 -1.25 1.86 -8.98
C VAL A 50 -1.42 0.81 -7.87
N THR A 51 -2.66 0.43 -7.55
CA THR A 51 -2.94 -0.63 -6.58
C THR A 51 -2.38 -1.97 -7.04
N TYR A 52 -2.61 -2.38 -8.30
CA TYR A 52 -2.04 -3.61 -8.84
C TYR A 52 -0.52 -3.61 -8.84
N LEU A 53 0.09 -2.48 -9.19
CA LEU A 53 1.55 -2.33 -9.20
C LEU A 53 2.13 -2.46 -7.77
N ALA A 54 1.52 -1.80 -6.80
CA ALA A 54 1.93 -1.85 -5.40
C ALA A 54 1.76 -3.27 -4.80
N LEU A 55 0.62 -3.93 -5.10
CA LEU A 55 0.36 -5.30 -4.65
C LEU A 55 1.34 -6.30 -5.28
N GLY A 56 1.63 -6.18 -6.58
CA GLY A 56 2.63 -7.00 -7.25
C GLY A 56 4.02 -6.84 -6.64
N ALA A 57 4.43 -5.61 -6.34
CA ALA A 57 5.69 -5.33 -5.66
C ALA A 57 5.71 -5.87 -4.22
N TYR A 58 4.58 -5.78 -3.51
CA TYR A 58 4.45 -6.34 -2.16
C TYR A 58 4.56 -7.87 -2.14
N LEU A 59 3.94 -8.55 -3.11
CA LEU A 59 4.09 -9.99 -3.28
C LEU A 59 5.54 -10.38 -3.62
N ALA A 60 6.19 -9.62 -4.50
CA ALA A 60 7.60 -9.83 -4.83
C ALA A 60 8.51 -9.67 -3.58
N PHE A 61 8.20 -8.74 -2.70
CA PHE A 61 8.90 -8.58 -1.42
C PHE A 61 8.71 -9.79 -0.48
N GLY A 62 7.53 -10.42 -0.50
CA GLY A 62 7.21 -11.61 0.32
C GLY A 62 7.98 -12.88 -0.08
N TYR A 63 8.44 -12.97 -1.33
CA TYR A 63 9.31 -14.04 -1.78
C TYR A 63 10.76 -13.70 -1.41
N ARG A 64 11.51 -14.69 -0.88
CA ARG A 64 12.93 -14.59 -0.48
C ARG A 64 13.85 -14.29 -1.67
N TYR A 65 13.77 -13.11 -2.24
CA TYR A 65 14.70 -12.68 -3.29
C TYR A 65 15.93 -11.99 -2.69
N ALA A 66 16.98 -11.93 -3.53
CA ALA A 66 18.19 -11.17 -3.21
C ALA A 66 17.85 -9.74 -2.73
N SER A 67 18.63 -9.21 -1.81
CA SER A 67 18.43 -7.92 -1.16
C SER A 67 18.07 -6.77 -2.12
N GLY A 68 18.65 -6.75 -3.34
CA GLY A 68 18.37 -5.74 -4.35
C GLY A 68 16.90 -5.69 -4.81
N ILE A 69 16.27 -6.83 -5.02
CA ILE A 69 14.85 -6.91 -5.44
C ILE A 69 13.95 -6.40 -4.32
N SER A 70 14.30 -6.70 -3.06
CA SER A 70 13.54 -6.23 -1.91
C SER A 70 13.56 -4.70 -1.78
N PHE A 71 14.68 -4.04 -2.08
CA PHE A 71 14.77 -2.57 -2.11
C PHE A 71 13.89 -1.96 -3.19
N ILE A 72 13.96 -2.49 -4.42
CA ILE A 72 13.14 -2.02 -5.53
C ILE A 72 11.65 -2.23 -5.23
N SER A 73 11.28 -3.38 -4.69
CA SER A 73 9.90 -3.68 -4.32
C SER A 73 9.36 -2.70 -3.29
N LEU A 74 10.12 -2.42 -2.22
CA LEU A 74 9.70 -1.45 -1.19
C LEU A 74 9.63 -0.02 -1.73
N PHE A 75 10.54 0.37 -2.62
CA PHE A 75 10.46 1.66 -3.29
C PHE A 75 9.15 1.78 -4.08
N ILE A 76 8.78 0.76 -4.87
CA ILE A 76 7.54 0.74 -5.66
C ILE A 76 6.32 0.76 -4.75
N VAL A 77 6.32 -0.01 -3.65
CA VAL A 77 5.25 0.02 -2.64
C VAL A 77 5.11 1.41 -2.03
N GLY A 78 6.21 2.04 -1.64
CA GLY A 78 6.20 3.41 -1.12
C GLY A 78 5.60 4.41 -2.10
N ALA A 79 6.07 4.39 -3.36
CA ALA A 79 5.55 5.28 -4.40
C ALA A 79 4.07 5.04 -4.69
N GLY A 80 3.65 3.77 -4.74
CA GLY A 80 2.25 3.38 -4.92
C GLY A 80 1.36 3.88 -3.79
N ASN A 81 1.77 3.69 -2.54
CA ASN A 81 1.02 4.17 -1.38
C ASN A 81 0.84 5.69 -1.41
N ALA A 82 1.88 6.45 -1.72
CA ALA A 82 1.79 7.91 -1.82
C ALA A 82 0.79 8.36 -2.88
N ILE A 83 0.84 7.76 -4.08
CA ILE A 83 -0.09 8.08 -5.17
C ILE A 83 -1.53 7.71 -4.78
N GLN A 84 -1.74 6.53 -4.16
CA GLN A 84 -3.06 6.10 -3.68
C GLN A 84 -3.64 7.06 -2.64
N ASP A 85 -2.84 7.51 -1.68
CA ASP A 85 -3.27 8.46 -0.66
C ASP A 85 -3.73 9.77 -1.27
N VAL A 86 -2.97 10.33 -2.21
CA VAL A 86 -3.35 11.58 -2.87
C VAL A 86 -4.60 11.41 -3.73
N LEU A 87 -4.71 10.31 -4.51
CA LEU A 87 -5.90 9.99 -5.30
C LEU A 87 -7.14 9.87 -4.41
N LEU A 88 -7.02 9.19 -3.28
CA LEU A 88 -8.11 9.00 -2.33
C LEU A 88 -8.53 10.33 -1.71
N ILE A 89 -7.58 11.15 -1.27
CA ILE A 89 -7.84 12.48 -0.71
C ILE A 89 -8.57 13.35 -1.73
N THR A 90 -8.06 13.41 -2.96
CA THR A 90 -8.70 14.19 -4.04
C THR A 90 -10.12 13.70 -4.31
N SER A 91 -10.32 12.38 -4.40
CA SER A 91 -11.66 11.80 -4.63
C SER A 91 -12.63 12.10 -3.48
N LEU A 92 -12.16 12.11 -2.23
CA LEU A 92 -12.99 12.46 -1.07
C LEU A 92 -13.36 13.95 -1.09
N GLN A 93 -12.43 14.82 -1.50
CA GLN A 93 -12.70 16.26 -1.66
C GLN A 93 -13.72 16.53 -2.75
N ASP A 94 -13.63 15.83 -3.89
CA ASP A 94 -14.58 15.97 -5.00
C ASP A 94 -15.99 15.44 -4.65
N LEU A 95 -16.10 14.49 -3.73
CA LEU A 95 -17.36 13.93 -3.25
C LEU A 95 -18.03 14.80 -2.19
N ALA A 96 -17.27 15.56 -1.43
CA ALA A 96 -17.79 16.42 -0.36
C ALA A 96 -18.54 17.63 -0.95
N ARG A 97 -19.76 17.88 -0.44
CA ARG A 97 -20.58 19.03 -0.85
C ARG A 97 -20.20 20.30 -0.11
N ASP A 98 -19.82 20.13 1.16
CA ASP A 98 -19.46 21.21 2.07
C ASP A 98 -18.20 20.87 2.84
N GLU A 99 -17.61 21.88 3.48
CA GLU A 99 -16.41 21.74 4.31
C GLU A 99 -16.64 20.79 5.51
N SER A 100 -17.84 20.83 6.12
CA SER A 100 -18.21 19.96 7.24
C SER A 100 -18.30 18.49 6.83
N GLU A 101 -18.82 18.19 5.64
CA GLU A 101 -18.89 16.85 5.06
C GLU A 101 -17.49 16.33 4.74
N SER A 102 -16.62 17.18 4.20
CA SER A 102 -15.21 16.87 3.95
C SER A 102 -14.48 16.45 5.22
N ILE A 103 -14.59 17.23 6.30
CA ILE A 103 -13.99 16.91 7.60
C ILE A 103 -14.50 15.57 8.13
N SER A 104 -15.79 15.30 8.01
CA SER A 104 -16.40 14.05 8.42
C SER A 104 -15.84 12.85 7.65
N LEU A 105 -15.74 12.95 6.32
CA LEU A 105 -15.19 11.89 5.46
C LEU A 105 -13.72 11.61 5.78
N PHE A 106 -12.91 12.65 6.02
CA PHE A 106 -11.52 12.47 6.44
C PHE A 106 -11.41 11.81 7.81
N SER A 107 -12.24 12.20 8.77
CA SER A 107 -12.27 11.59 10.11
C SER A 107 -12.61 10.10 10.05
N ILE A 108 -13.59 9.72 9.25
CA ILE A 108 -13.97 8.32 9.03
C ILE A 108 -12.79 7.56 8.39
N ARG A 109 -12.15 8.11 7.35
CA ARG A 109 -10.99 7.50 6.72
C ARG A 109 -9.86 7.24 7.72
N GLU A 110 -9.48 8.25 8.51
CA GLU A 110 -8.40 8.12 9.50
C GLU A 110 -8.74 7.10 10.59
N SER A 111 -10.00 7.06 11.02
CA SER A 111 -10.48 6.07 11.99
C SER A 111 -10.37 4.64 11.43
N LEU A 112 -10.82 4.42 10.18
CA LEU A 112 -10.73 3.12 9.52
C LEU A 112 -9.27 2.70 9.31
N GLN A 113 -8.41 3.62 8.92
CA GLN A 113 -6.97 3.36 8.75
C GLN A 113 -6.32 2.98 10.08
N SER A 114 -6.64 3.68 11.16
CA SER A 114 -6.13 3.36 12.50
C SER A 114 -6.58 1.98 12.97
N VAL A 115 -7.84 1.63 12.77
CA VAL A 115 -8.37 0.28 13.08
C VAL A 115 -7.64 -0.78 12.26
N ALA A 116 -7.44 -0.55 10.96
CA ALA A 116 -6.72 -1.48 10.09
C ALA A 116 -5.27 -1.69 10.53
N VAL A 117 -4.57 -0.63 10.97
CA VAL A 117 -3.21 -0.71 11.52
C VAL A 117 -3.17 -1.53 12.79
N VAL A 118 -4.11 -1.34 13.71
CA VAL A 118 -4.19 -2.13 14.96
C VAL A 118 -4.43 -3.61 14.64
N ILE A 119 -5.41 -3.92 13.80
CA ILE A 119 -5.71 -5.30 13.40
C ILE A 119 -4.50 -5.95 12.71
N SER A 120 -3.86 -5.27 11.77
CA SER A 120 -2.69 -5.80 11.06
C SER A 120 -1.50 -6.04 12.00
N THR A 121 -1.29 -5.17 12.97
CA THR A 121 -0.22 -5.31 13.97
C THR A 121 -0.48 -6.52 14.88
N LEU A 122 -1.73 -6.71 15.33
CA LEU A 122 -2.13 -7.87 16.12
C LEU A 122 -1.97 -9.16 15.31
N LEU A 123 -2.44 -9.19 14.06
CA LEU A 123 -2.26 -10.36 13.20
C LEU A 123 -0.80 -10.72 13.02
N VAL A 124 0.07 -9.74 12.69
CA VAL A 124 1.52 -9.98 12.52
C VAL A 124 2.16 -10.49 13.82
N SER A 125 1.71 -10.01 14.99
CA SER A 125 2.27 -10.45 16.28
C SER A 125 1.94 -11.92 16.61
N LEU A 126 0.87 -12.48 16.06
CA LEU A 126 0.50 -13.88 16.24
C LEU A 126 1.35 -14.84 15.41
N PHE A 127 2.02 -14.34 14.37
CA PHE A 127 2.84 -15.17 13.47
C PHE A 127 4.31 -15.15 13.89
N THR A 128 4.75 -16.22 14.50
CA THR A 128 6.13 -16.35 15.06
C THR A 128 7.12 -17.04 14.10
N SER A 129 6.65 -17.57 12.96
CA SER A 129 7.49 -18.26 12.00
C SER A 129 7.50 -17.62 10.61
N ILE A 130 8.64 -17.69 9.93
CA ILE A 130 8.81 -17.14 8.56
C ILE A 130 7.82 -17.76 7.56
N ALA A 131 7.57 -19.07 7.68
CA ALA A 131 6.64 -19.77 6.79
C ALA A 131 5.21 -19.27 6.94
N MET A 132 4.73 -19.07 8.16
CA MET A 132 3.41 -18.52 8.45
C MET A 132 3.32 -17.07 7.96
N PHE A 133 4.37 -16.29 8.14
CA PHE A 133 4.40 -14.90 7.64
C PHE A 133 4.29 -14.82 6.11
N SER A 134 5.03 -15.66 5.37
CA SER A 134 4.94 -15.72 3.90
C SER A 134 3.54 -16.11 3.42
N ILE A 135 2.90 -17.09 4.07
CA ILE A 135 1.50 -17.48 3.77
C ILE A 135 0.53 -16.33 4.03
N LEU A 136 0.70 -15.61 5.15
CA LEU A 136 -0.15 -14.47 5.50
C LEU A 136 0.00 -13.34 4.47
N VAL A 137 1.23 -12.97 4.11
CA VAL A 137 1.50 -11.91 3.12
C VAL A 137 0.91 -12.28 1.76
N THR A 138 1.11 -13.53 1.32
CA THR A 138 0.55 -14.01 0.04
C THR A 138 -0.97 -14.05 0.09
N GLY A 139 -1.57 -14.56 1.17
CA GLY A 139 -3.02 -14.63 1.34
C GLY A 139 -3.68 -13.25 1.35
N LEU A 140 -3.14 -12.29 2.11
CA LEU A 140 -3.63 -10.91 2.13
C LEU A 140 -3.45 -10.22 0.78
N GLY A 141 -2.33 -10.44 0.10
CA GLY A 141 -2.07 -9.89 -1.24
C GLY A 141 -3.10 -10.41 -2.26
N VAL A 142 -3.34 -11.72 -2.30
CA VAL A 142 -4.35 -12.32 -3.19
C VAL A 142 -5.76 -11.81 -2.85
N PHE A 143 -6.12 -11.75 -1.57
CA PHE A 143 -7.41 -11.22 -1.12
C PHE A 143 -7.60 -9.77 -1.56
N SER A 144 -6.59 -8.93 -1.42
CA SER A 144 -6.62 -7.53 -1.84
C SER A 144 -6.79 -7.40 -3.35
N ILE A 145 -6.11 -8.22 -4.16
CA ILE A 145 -6.28 -8.26 -5.61
C ILE A 145 -7.72 -8.64 -5.97
N MET A 146 -8.27 -9.68 -5.34
CA MET A 146 -9.67 -10.09 -5.57
C MET A 146 -10.66 -8.96 -5.26
N MET A 147 -10.47 -8.24 -4.16
CA MET A 147 -11.34 -7.10 -3.79
C MET A 147 -11.26 -5.98 -4.82
N VAL A 148 -10.07 -5.64 -5.32
CA VAL A 148 -9.90 -4.62 -6.36
C VAL A 148 -10.58 -5.05 -7.68
N VAL A 149 -10.44 -6.32 -8.07
CA VAL A 149 -11.11 -6.88 -9.27
C VAL A 149 -12.64 -6.79 -9.12
N VAL A 150 -13.18 -7.22 -7.99
CA VAL A 150 -14.63 -7.15 -7.72
C VAL A 150 -15.14 -5.71 -7.77
N PHE A 151 -14.39 -4.79 -7.16
CA PHE A 151 -14.73 -3.37 -7.21
C PHE A 151 -14.73 -2.84 -8.64
N GLN A 152 -13.72 -3.17 -9.44
CA GLN A 152 -13.58 -2.75 -10.84
C GLN A 152 -14.70 -3.31 -11.71
N LEU A 153 -15.07 -4.59 -11.54
CA LEU A 153 -16.18 -5.22 -12.27
C LEU A 153 -17.53 -4.57 -11.92
N ASN A 154 -17.76 -4.27 -10.64
CA ASN A 154 -18.98 -3.58 -10.20
C ASN A 154 -19.07 -2.14 -10.72
N TYR A 155 -17.92 -1.46 -10.82
CA TYR A 155 -17.86 -0.13 -11.38
C TYR A 155 -18.16 -0.12 -12.88
N LEU A 156 -17.55 -1.02 -13.66
CA LEU A 156 -17.79 -1.16 -15.10
C LEU A 156 -19.24 -1.56 -15.45
N ARG A 157 -19.92 -2.28 -14.54
CA ARG A 157 -21.35 -2.63 -14.72
C ARG A 157 -22.29 -1.45 -14.57
N LYS A 158 -21.87 -0.38 -13.90
CA LYS A 158 -22.71 0.80 -13.65
C LYS A 158 -22.50 1.94 -14.68
N MET A 159 -21.48 1.81 -15.53
CA MET A 159 -21.26 2.66 -16.71
C MET A 159 -22.05 2.15 -17.94
#